data_93a71aa07a091058546df37dc61434f7
#
_entry.id   93a71aa07a091058546df37dc61434f7
#
_cell.length_a   1.000
_cell.length_b   1.000
_cell.length_c   1.000
_cell.angle_alpha   90.00
_cell.angle_beta   90.00
_cell.angle_gamma   90.00
#
_symmetry.space_group_name_H-M   'P 1'
#
loop_
_entity.id
_entity.type
_entity.pdbx_description
1 polymer ?
#
loop_
_entity_poly.entity_id
_entity_poly.type
_entity_poly.pdbx_seq_one_letter_code
_entity_poly.pdbx_strand_id
1 'polypeptide(L)'
;MQPRQEILDIWRATVRSCLRNGEWDWGGRSGSNSISDAEQLLTLLLPATKIPVLSLDDPDRIDEEVIDAFGAIGGAIEIPRRLVKIMTEYFVRYTDDSGAPTFGGGSYLTPVEGGPDLTDEQRSMDVVDSFAVSITLTLATIGFVKIYRPSTQRADLRAQLDKLEEMASIRLTAAMVGLLRSFSTSVFAATDEFGVRLCDMVNQDELPRREVVTALRAQLRDTMASLRNVVVGSGQVTEDLDSSEMLFECGWSWGTIAGAEEVTTTEPIGPQRAGSAENAPYLYFTVIAVDAIDDLNSERTRLLGLLNEEQQRLFRILQLRWELTRRYWATVATFGNRRRWPIEDIPWRTTDGDRTDYYTLQATSLAVKGLVASGRGGDEEFGRIGNVLVELAQRGRITRRASPNEAALVVHAPGKQVTLNDATSKPIMTWNVNEFSTVLLQRATTVAGLLNNARHRSELLELADEVWEHLLLRRIPEGRHRGLWDHAGGAFPGLAPLPEAPSWYLTERVVQALVNAGQLLWERPFPRAVNLATYAQDLIDEAEYVFDRELMSGTFAGEAMQRSMRSIRATLRRAQSLVDDQPGTAAALASTLLLQLNDITTGQQKASEGI
;
A
#
# COMPACT_ATOMS: atom_id res chain seq x y z
N MET A 1 5.21 -15.00 -10.93
CA MET A 1 5.38 -14.41 -9.58
C MET A 1 4.91 -15.40 -8.52
N GLN A 2 5.71 -15.68 -7.48
CA GLN A 2 5.41 -16.60 -6.36
C GLN A 2 5.41 -15.80 -5.04
N PRO A 3 4.31 -15.15 -4.66
CA PRO A 3 4.30 -14.15 -3.57
C PRO A 3 4.83 -14.68 -2.23
N ARG A 4 4.45 -15.89 -1.82
CA ARG A 4 4.89 -16.48 -0.55
C ARG A 4 6.41 -16.66 -0.50
N GLN A 5 6.98 -17.30 -1.51
CA GLN A 5 8.42 -17.55 -1.56
C GLN A 5 9.21 -16.24 -1.61
N GLU A 6 8.76 -15.29 -2.41
CA GLU A 6 9.39 -13.97 -2.51
C GLU A 6 9.35 -13.20 -1.18
N ILE A 7 8.25 -13.28 -0.43
CA ILE A 7 8.16 -12.67 0.91
C ILE A 7 9.16 -13.32 1.88
N LEU A 8 9.29 -14.65 1.89
CA LEU A 8 10.27 -15.35 2.72
C LEU A 8 11.71 -14.96 2.35
N ASP A 9 12.00 -14.82 1.06
CA ASP A 9 13.33 -14.38 0.60
C ASP A 9 13.61 -12.92 0.98
N ILE A 10 12.60 -12.05 0.93
CA ILE A 10 12.69 -10.67 1.43
C ILE A 10 12.95 -10.67 2.94
N TRP A 11 12.28 -11.50 3.71
CA TRP A 11 12.50 -11.61 5.16
C TRP A 11 13.93 -12.07 5.49
N ARG A 12 14.44 -13.10 4.79
CA ARG A 12 15.85 -13.51 4.90
C ARG A 12 16.81 -12.37 4.60
N ALA A 13 16.51 -11.60 3.54
CA ALA A 13 17.33 -10.47 3.13
C ALA A 13 17.25 -9.31 4.15
N THR A 14 16.06 -9.01 4.68
CA THR A 14 15.83 -7.97 5.68
C THR A 14 16.54 -8.29 6.97
N VAL A 15 16.38 -9.50 7.51
CA VAL A 15 17.08 -9.93 8.73
C VAL A 15 18.59 -9.87 8.55
N ARG A 16 19.12 -10.38 7.44
CA ARG A 16 20.55 -10.30 7.12
C ARG A 16 21.05 -8.85 7.01
N SER A 17 20.25 -7.97 6.43
CA SER A 17 20.57 -6.55 6.25
C SER A 17 20.56 -5.78 7.57
N CYS A 18 19.57 -6.02 8.44
CA CYS A 18 19.32 -5.20 9.61
C CYS A 18 19.92 -5.76 10.90
N LEU A 19 20.09 -7.09 11.03
CA LEU A 19 20.64 -7.65 12.26
C LEU A 19 22.17 -7.57 12.27
N ARG A 20 22.75 -6.76 13.18
CA ARG A 20 24.19 -6.57 13.34
C ARG A 20 24.62 -6.82 14.78
N ASN A 21 25.45 -7.79 15.01
CA ASN A 21 25.94 -8.15 16.35
C ASN A 21 24.82 -8.35 17.40
N GLY A 22 23.67 -8.83 16.95
CA GLY A 22 22.49 -9.01 17.80
C GLY A 22 21.65 -7.76 18.03
N GLU A 23 21.96 -6.63 17.43
CA GLU A 23 21.18 -5.39 17.46
C GLU A 23 20.57 -5.08 16.10
N TRP A 24 19.48 -4.31 16.09
CA TRP A 24 18.79 -3.91 14.88
C TRP A 24 19.41 -2.63 14.34
N ASP A 25 19.84 -2.67 13.09
CA ASP A 25 20.47 -1.56 12.37
C ASP A 25 19.38 -0.80 11.59
N TRP A 26 19.11 0.42 12.00
CA TRP A 26 18.08 1.29 11.45
C TRP A 26 18.59 2.08 10.24
N GLY A 27 17.63 2.62 9.48
CA GLY A 27 17.93 3.46 8.33
C GLY A 27 17.98 2.65 7.04
N GLY A 28 18.77 3.10 6.11
CA GLY A 28 18.91 2.58 4.75
C GLY A 28 19.38 3.71 3.86
N ARG A 29 19.07 3.69 2.58
CA ARG A 29 19.46 4.74 1.65
C ARG A 29 18.99 6.15 2.06
N SER A 30 17.82 6.21 2.69
CA SER A 30 17.22 7.47 3.18
C SER A 30 17.68 7.86 4.58
N GLY A 31 18.65 7.14 5.18
CA GLY A 31 19.01 7.34 6.58
C GLY A 31 17.89 6.94 7.53
N SER A 32 18.13 7.11 8.85
CA SER A 32 17.13 6.82 9.87
C SER A 32 16.17 8.00 10.01
N ASN A 33 14.89 7.77 9.74
CA ASN A 33 13.78 8.71 9.92
C ASN A 33 12.49 7.94 10.19
N SER A 34 11.44 8.63 10.65
CA SER A 34 10.19 7.98 11.10
C SER A 34 9.48 7.19 10.01
N ILE A 35 9.69 7.52 8.74
CA ILE A 35 9.09 6.83 7.60
C ILE A 35 9.93 5.62 7.21
N SER A 36 11.22 5.82 6.92
CA SER A 36 12.13 4.75 6.47
C SER A 36 12.22 3.60 7.48
N ASP A 37 12.30 3.92 8.78
CA ASP A 37 12.36 2.91 9.83
C ASP A 37 11.01 2.20 10.05
N ALA A 38 9.87 2.89 9.81
CA ALA A 38 8.56 2.26 9.78
C ALA A 38 8.39 1.30 8.59
N GLU A 39 8.84 1.70 7.40
CA GLU A 39 8.84 0.87 6.20
C GLU A 39 9.71 -0.39 6.38
N GLN A 40 10.85 -0.24 7.05
CA GLN A 40 11.70 -1.37 7.43
C GLN A 40 10.95 -2.38 8.30
N LEU A 41 10.19 -1.93 9.30
CA LEU A 41 9.34 -2.79 10.14
C LEU A 41 8.17 -3.39 9.36
N LEU A 42 7.52 -2.61 8.52
CA LEU A 42 6.39 -3.07 7.72
C LEU A 42 6.79 -4.12 6.70
N THR A 43 8.03 -4.12 6.22
CA THR A 43 8.58 -5.21 5.40
C THR A 43 8.42 -6.57 6.10
N LEU A 44 8.48 -6.62 7.44
CA LEU A 44 8.27 -7.84 8.23
C LEU A 44 6.81 -8.02 8.65
N LEU A 45 6.20 -6.96 9.20
CA LEU A 45 4.90 -7.06 9.88
C LEU A 45 3.72 -7.12 8.92
N LEU A 46 3.80 -6.46 7.75
CA LEU A 46 2.67 -6.40 6.84
C LEU A 46 2.27 -7.78 6.28
N PRO A 47 3.20 -8.62 5.78
CA PRO A 47 2.85 -9.98 5.38
C PRO A 47 2.29 -10.81 6.53
N ALA A 48 2.91 -10.71 7.71
CA ALA A 48 2.47 -11.43 8.90
C ALA A 48 1.04 -11.08 9.33
N THR A 49 0.60 -9.84 9.08
CA THR A 49 -0.75 -9.39 9.44
C THR A 49 -1.82 -9.75 8.41
N LYS A 50 -1.45 -9.91 7.16
CA LYS A 50 -2.40 -10.10 6.04
C LYS A 50 -2.47 -11.56 5.57
N ILE A 51 -1.44 -12.37 5.86
CA ILE A 51 -1.27 -13.74 5.37
C ILE A 51 -1.13 -14.69 6.57
N PRO A 52 -2.18 -15.46 6.94
CA PRO A 52 -2.18 -16.26 8.17
C PRO A 52 -1.00 -17.23 8.31
N VAL A 53 -0.56 -17.87 7.22
CA VAL A 53 0.58 -18.82 7.23
C VAL A 53 1.94 -18.15 7.43
N LEU A 54 2.00 -16.83 7.37
CA LEU A 54 3.20 -16.02 7.63
C LEU A 54 3.13 -15.32 9.01
N SER A 55 2.29 -15.81 9.94
CA SER A 55 2.16 -15.24 11.28
C SER A 55 3.52 -15.19 12.01
N LEU A 56 3.77 -14.09 12.74
CA LEU A 56 4.95 -13.86 13.57
C LEU A 56 4.59 -13.61 15.05
N ASP A 57 3.30 -13.59 15.36
CA ASP A 57 2.74 -13.16 16.63
C ASP A 57 2.21 -14.33 17.50
N ASP A 58 2.20 -15.56 16.97
CA ASP A 58 1.81 -16.77 17.71
C ASP A 58 2.93 -17.82 17.64
N PRO A 59 3.73 -17.99 18.71
CA PRO A 59 4.87 -18.92 18.74
C PRO A 59 4.51 -20.36 18.39
N ASP A 60 3.27 -20.78 18.69
CA ASP A 60 2.78 -22.14 18.48
C ASP A 60 2.37 -22.41 17.02
N ARG A 61 2.27 -21.33 16.20
CA ARG A 61 1.82 -21.37 14.81
C ARG A 61 2.85 -20.89 13.79
N ILE A 62 4.04 -20.49 14.23
CA ILE A 62 5.09 -20.05 13.30
C ILE A 62 5.56 -21.26 12.50
N ASP A 63 5.40 -21.17 11.18
CA ASP A 63 5.80 -22.20 10.23
C ASP A 63 7.35 -22.36 10.20
N GLU A 64 7.85 -23.59 9.94
CA GLU A 64 9.29 -23.87 9.87
C GLU A 64 10.02 -22.99 8.82
N GLU A 65 9.40 -22.69 7.69
CA GLU A 65 9.97 -21.80 6.67
C GLU A 65 10.12 -20.36 7.15
N VAL A 66 9.19 -19.91 7.99
CA VAL A 66 9.28 -18.61 8.66
C VAL A 66 10.42 -18.62 9.67
N ILE A 67 10.55 -19.69 10.46
CA ILE A 67 11.68 -19.86 11.40
C ILE A 67 13.01 -19.83 10.63
N ASP A 68 13.11 -20.54 9.51
CA ASP A 68 14.28 -20.51 8.65
C ASP A 68 14.61 -19.11 8.11
N ALA A 69 13.57 -18.37 7.68
CA ALA A 69 13.75 -17.01 7.18
C ALA A 69 14.27 -16.05 8.28
N PHE A 70 13.90 -16.31 9.54
CA PHE A 70 14.33 -15.55 10.72
C PHE A 70 15.48 -16.20 11.49
N GLY A 71 16.16 -17.21 10.96
CA GLY A 71 17.13 -18.03 11.67
C GLY A 71 18.23 -17.27 12.42
N ALA A 72 18.63 -16.09 11.94
CA ALA A 72 19.57 -15.22 12.65
C ALA A 72 18.96 -14.52 13.88
N ILE A 73 17.64 -14.45 14.00
CA ILE A 73 16.92 -13.91 15.16
C ILE A 73 16.74 -14.99 16.24
N GLY A 74 16.43 -16.22 15.83
CA GLY A 74 16.20 -17.35 16.71
C GLY A 74 15.03 -18.22 16.28
N GLY A 75 14.54 -19.09 17.18
CA GLY A 75 13.40 -19.99 16.96
C GLY A 75 12.04 -19.31 17.17
N ALA A 76 10.98 -20.12 17.13
CA ALA A 76 9.59 -19.65 17.22
C ALA A 76 9.29 -18.76 18.45
N ILE A 77 9.92 -19.05 19.60
CA ILE A 77 9.73 -18.26 20.84
C ILE A 77 10.51 -16.93 20.79
N GLU A 78 11.71 -16.93 20.21
CA GLU A 78 12.58 -15.78 20.15
C GLU A 78 12.12 -14.73 19.14
N ILE A 79 11.52 -15.15 18.02
CA ILE A 79 11.06 -14.26 16.95
C ILE A 79 10.10 -13.19 17.50
N PRO A 80 8.92 -13.53 18.08
CA PRO A 80 7.99 -12.52 18.57
C PRO A 80 8.57 -11.67 19.69
N ARG A 81 9.36 -12.27 20.58
CA ARG A 81 10.04 -11.55 21.67
C ARG A 81 11.02 -10.51 21.15
N ARG A 82 11.77 -10.83 20.10
CA ARG A 82 12.71 -9.91 19.48
C ARG A 82 11.99 -8.79 18.74
N LEU A 83 10.92 -9.11 18.03
CA LEU A 83 10.09 -8.11 17.35
C LEU A 83 9.48 -7.12 18.33
N VAL A 84 9.01 -7.54 19.50
CA VAL A 84 8.55 -6.63 20.58
C VAL A 84 9.64 -5.62 20.95
N LYS A 85 10.90 -6.08 21.11
CA LYS A 85 12.03 -5.19 21.42
C LYS A 85 12.26 -4.18 20.30
N ILE A 86 12.30 -4.65 19.05
CA ILE A 86 12.57 -3.80 17.87
C ILE A 86 11.45 -2.77 17.68
N MET A 87 10.17 -3.19 17.78
CA MET A 87 9.03 -2.27 17.72
C MET A 87 9.10 -1.23 18.84
N THR A 88 9.39 -1.65 20.08
CA THR A 88 9.51 -0.71 21.20
C THR A 88 10.62 0.32 20.96
N GLU A 89 11.76 -0.11 20.41
CA GLU A 89 12.87 0.79 20.06
C GLU A 89 12.45 1.84 19.01
N TYR A 90 11.68 1.44 17.98
CA TYR A 90 11.12 2.37 17.00
C TYR A 90 10.23 3.43 17.69
N PHE A 91 9.26 3.01 18.50
CA PHE A 91 8.34 3.95 19.14
C PHE A 91 9.06 4.90 20.11
N VAL A 92 10.05 4.41 20.85
CA VAL A 92 10.89 5.27 21.72
C VAL A 92 11.68 6.27 20.90
N ARG A 93 12.29 5.85 19.79
CA ARG A 93 13.10 6.70 18.91
C ARG A 93 12.31 7.86 18.30
N TYR A 94 11.05 7.62 17.96
CA TYR A 94 10.16 8.60 17.31
C TYR A 94 9.10 9.18 18.26
N THR A 95 9.47 9.29 19.52
CA THR A 95 8.75 10.05 20.55
C THR A 95 9.70 11.12 21.11
N ASP A 96 9.27 12.37 21.17
CA ASP A 96 10.08 13.47 21.68
C ASP A 96 10.14 13.50 23.22
N ASP A 97 10.92 14.44 23.78
CA ASP A 97 11.11 14.57 25.22
C ASP A 97 9.82 14.90 25.99
N SER A 98 8.79 15.39 25.32
CA SER A 98 7.46 15.64 25.91
C SER A 98 6.57 14.40 25.92
N GLY A 99 6.99 13.30 25.28
CA GLY A 99 6.20 12.10 25.08
C GLY A 99 5.32 12.13 23.83
N ALA A 100 5.43 13.15 22.99
CA ALA A 100 4.65 13.28 21.76
C ALA A 100 5.32 12.52 20.60
N PRO A 101 4.53 11.76 19.79
CA PRO A 101 5.05 11.13 18.58
C PRO A 101 5.50 12.17 17.54
N THR A 102 6.59 11.88 16.82
CA THR A 102 7.10 12.73 15.73
C THR A 102 6.85 12.12 14.36
N PHE A 103 6.58 12.97 13.35
CA PHE A 103 6.16 12.56 12.00
C PHE A 103 6.92 13.29 10.89
N GLY A 104 8.17 13.65 11.13
CA GLY A 104 8.99 14.41 10.20
C GLY A 104 9.25 13.69 8.88
N GLY A 105 9.27 14.43 7.77
CA GLY A 105 9.57 13.90 6.44
C GLY A 105 11.03 13.45 6.24
N GLY A 106 11.94 13.96 7.08
CA GLY A 106 13.35 13.59 7.04
C GLY A 106 13.99 13.83 5.67
N SER A 107 14.77 12.86 5.22
CA SER A 107 15.47 12.90 3.93
C SER A 107 14.59 12.63 2.71
N TYR A 108 13.31 12.31 2.89
CA TYR A 108 12.34 12.28 1.79
C TYR A 108 11.99 13.69 1.29
N LEU A 109 12.19 14.71 2.14
CA LEU A 109 12.17 16.10 1.72
C LEU A 109 13.57 16.51 1.24
N THR A 110 13.65 17.02 0.03
CA THR A 110 14.89 17.55 -0.58
C THR A 110 14.65 18.98 -1.07
N PRO A 111 15.69 19.80 -1.23
CA PRO A 111 15.52 21.11 -1.85
C PRO A 111 15.02 20.96 -3.30
N VAL A 112 14.31 21.94 -3.81
CA VAL A 112 14.05 22.05 -5.25
C VAL A 112 15.38 22.21 -6.00
N GLU A 113 15.42 21.79 -7.25
CA GLU A 113 16.63 21.87 -8.08
C GLU A 113 17.18 23.32 -8.11
N GLY A 114 18.45 23.47 -7.72
CA GLY A 114 19.12 24.78 -7.62
C GLY A 114 18.69 25.63 -6.42
N GLY A 115 17.85 25.10 -5.52
CA GLY A 115 17.47 25.76 -4.27
C GLY A 115 18.51 25.60 -3.16
N PRO A 116 18.35 26.33 -2.04
CA PRO A 116 19.19 26.17 -0.86
C PRO A 116 18.91 24.84 -0.15
N ASP A 117 19.89 24.32 0.59
CA ASP A 117 19.71 23.14 1.43
C ASP A 117 18.60 23.37 2.46
N LEU A 118 17.85 22.29 2.75
CA LEU A 118 16.79 22.35 3.74
C LEU A 118 17.37 22.43 5.16
N THR A 119 16.72 23.21 6.01
CA THR A 119 17.03 23.26 7.45
C THR A 119 16.54 21.99 8.16
N ASP A 120 17.06 21.73 9.35
CA ASP A 120 16.59 20.61 10.18
C ASP A 120 15.12 20.79 10.57
N GLU A 121 14.67 22.05 10.76
CA GLU A 121 13.27 22.37 11.02
C GLU A 121 12.37 21.97 9.84
N GLN A 122 12.77 22.27 8.60
CA GLN A 122 12.04 21.85 7.39
C GLN A 122 12.01 20.32 7.26
N ARG A 123 13.09 19.62 7.55
CA ARG A 123 13.14 18.15 7.54
C ARG A 123 12.29 17.52 8.65
N SER A 124 12.08 18.24 9.75
CA SER A 124 11.24 17.80 10.88
C SER A 124 9.75 18.12 10.72
N MET A 125 9.35 18.78 9.64
CA MET A 125 7.93 19.05 9.36
C MET A 125 7.14 17.76 9.23
N ASP A 126 5.98 17.73 9.87
CA ASP A 126 5.07 16.59 9.81
C ASP A 126 4.48 16.44 8.41
N VAL A 127 4.53 15.21 7.88
CA VAL A 127 4.05 14.89 6.53
C VAL A 127 2.98 13.80 6.55
N VAL A 128 2.05 13.88 5.62
CA VAL A 128 0.93 12.93 5.48
C VAL A 128 1.41 11.49 5.27
N ASP A 129 2.51 11.29 4.56
CA ASP A 129 3.08 9.95 4.37
C ASP A 129 3.53 9.34 5.73
N SER A 130 4.14 10.14 6.62
CA SER A 130 4.50 9.68 7.96
C SER A 130 3.26 9.34 8.82
N PHE A 131 2.17 10.11 8.70
CA PHE A 131 0.92 9.75 9.35
C PHE A 131 0.36 8.44 8.82
N ALA A 132 0.32 8.29 7.50
CA ALA A 132 -0.24 7.12 6.83
C ALA A 132 0.54 5.83 7.17
N VAL A 133 1.87 5.84 7.04
CA VAL A 133 2.71 4.68 7.37
C VAL A 133 2.63 4.34 8.87
N SER A 134 2.48 5.36 9.73
CA SER A 134 2.29 5.17 11.17
C SER A 134 0.96 4.48 11.49
N ILE A 135 -0.13 4.80 10.80
CA ILE A 135 -1.41 4.10 10.97
C ILE A 135 -1.25 2.61 10.66
N THR A 136 -0.69 2.26 9.51
CA THR A 136 -0.47 0.86 9.12
C THR A 136 0.42 0.13 10.12
N LEU A 137 1.55 0.75 10.55
CA LEU A 137 2.47 0.15 11.51
C LEU A 137 1.84 -0.02 12.90
N THR A 138 1.12 0.97 13.40
CA THR A 138 0.49 0.89 14.73
C THR A 138 -0.63 -0.13 14.78
N LEU A 139 -1.45 -0.23 13.72
CA LEU A 139 -2.46 -1.30 13.60
C LEU A 139 -1.82 -2.69 13.55
N ALA A 140 -0.71 -2.85 12.82
CA ALA A 140 0.06 -4.08 12.81
C ALA A 140 0.61 -4.42 14.21
N THR A 141 1.18 -3.43 14.90
CA THR A 141 1.75 -3.57 16.25
C THR A 141 0.69 -3.92 17.30
N ILE A 142 -0.43 -3.18 17.34
CA ILE A 142 -1.52 -3.44 18.30
C ILE A 142 -2.11 -4.83 18.05
N GLY A 143 -2.31 -5.21 16.77
CA GLY A 143 -2.77 -6.54 16.42
C GLY A 143 -1.80 -7.63 16.85
N PHE A 144 -0.50 -7.42 16.63
CA PHE A 144 0.56 -8.31 17.10
C PHE A 144 0.52 -8.50 18.62
N VAL A 145 0.44 -7.41 19.37
CA VAL A 145 0.39 -7.45 20.84
C VAL A 145 -0.84 -8.22 21.33
N LYS A 146 -2.01 -7.99 20.72
CA LYS A 146 -3.26 -8.67 21.10
C LYS A 146 -3.18 -10.18 20.89
N ILE A 147 -2.54 -10.65 19.81
CA ILE A 147 -2.42 -12.07 19.51
C ILE A 147 -1.31 -12.72 20.35
N TYR A 148 -0.17 -12.04 20.54
CA TYR A 148 0.96 -12.59 21.28
C TYR A 148 0.75 -12.63 22.81
N ARG A 149 -0.01 -11.69 23.37
CA ARG A 149 -0.21 -11.55 24.84
C ARG A 149 -0.73 -12.82 25.53
N PRO A 150 -1.72 -13.57 24.98
CA PRO A 150 -2.22 -14.80 25.61
C PRO A 150 -1.14 -15.89 25.77
N SER A 151 -0.22 -16.03 24.82
CA SER A 151 0.88 -17.02 24.87
C SER A 151 2.01 -16.64 25.84
N THR A 152 1.95 -15.43 26.44
CA THR A 152 2.97 -14.91 27.32
C THR A 152 2.56 -14.98 28.80
N GLN A 153 3.32 -15.75 29.62
CA GLN A 153 3.07 -15.86 31.07
C GLN A 153 4.01 -14.98 31.93
N ARG A 154 5.15 -14.56 31.38
CA ARG A 154 6.17 -13.79 32.10
C ARG A 154 5.71 -12.35 32.36
N ALA A 155 5.74 -11.94 33.63
CA ALA A 155 5.27 -10.61 34.05
C ALA A 155 6.07 -9.45 33.42
N ASP A 156 7.39 -9.64 33.27
CA ASP A 156 8.28 -8.64 32.64
C ASP A 156 7.96 -8.42 31.15
N LEU A 157 7.64 -9.49 30.43
CA LEU A 157 7.26 -9.42 29.01
C LEU A 157 5.85 -8.82 28.85
N ARG A 158 4.91 -9.17 29.75
CA ARG A 158 3.59 -8.53 29.77
C ARG A 158 3.68 -7.02 29.95
N ALA A 159 4.51 -6.55 30.87
CA ALA A 159 4.74 -5.12 31.09
C ALA A 159 5.36 -4.44 29.84
N GLN A 160 6.23 -5.13 29.10
CA GLN A 160 6.76 -4.63 27.82
C GLN A 160 5.65 -4.54 26.75
N LEU A 161 4.78 -5.54 26.66
CA LEU A 161 3.63 -5.53 25.75
C LEU A 161 2.64 -4.40 26.07
N ASP A 162 2.35 -4.18 27.35
CA ASP A 162 1.46 -3.10 27.79
C ASP A 162 2.03 -1.74 27.40
N LYS A 163 3.32 -1.52 27.64
CA LYS A 163 4.01 -0.29 27.24
C LYS A 163 4.02 -0.11 25.71
N LEU A 164 4.28 -1.16 24.96
CA LEU A 164 4.30 -1.11 23.50
C LEU A 164 2.90 -0.77 22.93
N GLU A 165 1.83 -1.39 23.47
CA GLU A 165 0.45 -1.09 23.08
C GLU A 165 0.07 0.36 23.40
N GLU A 166 0.44 0.87 24.57
CA GLU A 166 0.22 2.27 24.96
C GLU A 166 0.90 3.24 23.98
N MET A 167 2.19 3.04 23.71
CA MET A 167 2.94 3.90 22.76
C MET A 167 2.36 3.83 21.35
N ALA A 168 1.98 2.63 20.88
CA ALA A 168 1.36 2.45 19.59
C ALA A 168 -0.02 3.12 19.53
N SER A 169 -0.84 3.04 20.58
CA SER A 169 -2.14 3.69 20.68
C SER A 169 -2.01 5.22 20.59
N ILE A 170 -1.13 5.82 21.38
CA ILE A 170 -0.88 7.27 21.35
C ILE A 170 -0.44 7.72 19.95
N ARG A 171 0.49 6.98 19.31
CA ARG A 171 0.95 7.30 17.96
C ARG A 171 -0.15 7.14 16.92
N LEU A 172 -1.03 6.12 17.04
CA LEU A 172 -2.17 5.94 16.15
C LEU A 172 -3.13 7.13 16.24
N THR A 173 -3.48 7.56 17.46
CA THR A 173 -4.35 8.71 17.68
C THR A 173 -3.73 10.00 17.13
N ALA A 174 -2.44 10.24 17.36
CA ALA A 174 -1.72 11.38 16.82
C ALA A 174 -1.69 11.39 15.28
N ALA A 175 -1.44 10.24 14.66
CA ALA A 175 -1.44 10.10 13.19
C ALA A 175 -2.83 10.35 12.59
N MET A 176 -3.90 9.85 13.22
CA MET A 176 -5.28 10.12 12.81
C MET A 176 -5.62 11.61 12.90
N VAL A 177 -5.20 12.28 13.97
CA VAL A 177 -5.33 13.74 14.13
C VAL A 177 -4.54 14.48 13.03
N GLY A 178 -3.32 14.03 12.73
CA GLY A 178 -2.51 14.57 11.63
C GLY A 178 -3.25 14.49 10.30
N LEU A 179 -3.83 13.32 9.96
CA LEU A 179 -4.64 13.17 8.73
C LEU A 179 -5.87 14.07 8.72
N LEU A 180 -6.56 14.24 9.87
CA LEU A 180 -7.71 15.15 9.94
C LEU A 180 -7.32 16.60 9.64
N ARG A 181 -6.18 17.05 10.15
CA ARG A 181 -5.66 18.41 10.01
C ARG A 181 -4.96 18.68 8.68
N SER A 182 -4.73 17.63 7.88
CA SER A 182 -4.12 17.70 6.54
C SER A 182 -5.15 17.57 5.42
N PHE A 183 -6.43 17.38 5.74
CA PHE A 183 -7.48 17.29 4.74
C PHE A 183 -7.78 18.65 4.15
N SER A 184 -7.68 18.74 2.81
CA SER A 184 -7.87 19.96 2.03
C SER A 184 -9.15 19.93 1.24
N THR A 185 -9.84 21.06 1.20
CA THR A 185 -10.92 21.34 0.26
C THR A 185 -10.64 22.70 -0.38
N SER A 186 -10.46 22.72 -1.69
CA SER A 186 -10.24 23.93 -2.48
C SER A 186 -11.51 24.25 -3.25
N VAL A 187 -12.09 25.42 -3.02
CA VAL A 187 -13.28 25.92 -3.73
C VAL A 187 -12.87 27.09 -4.60
N PHE A 188 -13.24 27.06 -5.88
CA PHE A 188 -12.83 28.06 -6.86
C PHE A 188 -13.92 28.30 -7.91
N ALA A 189 -13.93 29.46 -8.54
CA ALA A 189 -14.83 29.74 -9.65
C ALA A 189 -14.43 28.95 -10.90
N ALA A 190 -15.38 28.52 -11.71
CA ALA A 190 -15.11 27.85 -12.99
C ALA A 190 -14.34 28.72 -13.98
N THR A 191 -14.29 30.03 -13.73
CA THR A 191 -13.53 31.01 -14.52
C THR A 191 -12.10 31.24 -14.01
N ASP A 192 -11.79 30.82 -12.80
CA ASP A 192 -10.46 30.90 -12.22
C ASP A 192 -9.50 29.89 -12.89
N GLU A 193 -8.22 30.07 -12.73
CA GLU A 193 -7.20 29.22 -13.34
C GLU A 193 -7.41 27.73 -13.00
N PHE A 194 -7.68 27.40 -11.74
CA PHE A 194 -8.00 26.03 -11.29
C PHE A 194 -9.30 25.50 -11.92
N GLY A 195 -10.35 26.32 -11.96
CA GLY A 195 -11.64 25.94 -12.55
C GLY A 195 -11.55 25.73 -14.05
N VAL A 196 -10.79 26.57 -14.74
CA VAL A 196 -10.49 26.41 -16.17
C VAL A 196 -9.79 25.08 -16.42
N ARG A 197 -8.69 24.80 -15.67
CA ARG A 197 -7.92 23.55 -15.81
C ARG A 197 -8.78 22.32 -15.49
N LEU A 198 -9.59 22.35 -14.44
CA LEU A 198 -10.51 21.25 -14.12
C LEU A 198 -11.51 21.00 -15.26
N CYS A 199 -12.13 22.07 -15.79
CA CYS A 199 -13.04 21.94 -16.92
C CYS A 199 -12.34 21.38 -18.17
N ASP A 200 -11.14 21.86 -18.50
CA ASP A 200 -10.39 21.39 -19.65
C ASP A 200 -9.97 19.92 -19.50
N MET A 201 -9.64 19.49 -18.27
CA MET A 201 -9.28 18.12 -17.95
C MET A 201 -10.45 17.13 -18.15
N VAL A 202 -11.67 17.53 -17.81
CA VAL A 202 -12.84 16.64 -17.92
C VAL A 202 -13.61 16.78 -19.23
N ASN A 203 -13.24 17.71 -20.10
CA ASN A 203 -13.97 18.02 -21.33
C ASN A 203 -13.49 17.19 -22.53
N GLN A 204 -13.77 15.90 -22.51
CA GLN A 204 -13.39 14.99 -23.59
C GLN A 204 -14.31 15.11 -24.83
N ASP A 205 -15.49 15.70 -24.66
CA ASP A 205 -16.49 15.89 -25.72
C ASP A 205 -16.43 17.29 -26.37
N GLU A 206 -15.42 18.12 -26.02
CA GLU A 206 -15.21 19.48 -26.55
C GLU A 206 -16.45 20.40 -26.39
N LEU A 207 -17.19 20.23 -25.30
CA LEU A 207 -18.39 21.02 -25.01
C LEU A 207 -18.05 22.46 -24.58
N PRO A 208 -18.99 23.42 -24.76
CA PRO A 208 -18.83 24.74 -24.15
C PRO A 208 -18.66 24.65 -22.64
N ARG A 209 -17.71 25.41 -22.06
CA ARG A 209 -17.35 25.35 -20.63
C ARG A 209 -18.56 25.40 -19.71
N ARG A 210 -19.57 26.27 -20.01
CA ARG A 210 -20.79 26.38 -19.21
C ARG A 210 -21.58 25.06 -19.13
N GLU A 211 -21.57 24.29 -20.20
CA GLU A 211 -22.25 22.98 -20.25
C GLU A 211 -21.44 21.96 -19.43
N VAL A 212 -20.10 21.97 -19.53
CA VAL A 212 -19.21 21.14 -18.72
C VAL A 212 -19.43 21.41 -17.24
N VAL A 213 -19.44 22.68 -16.80
CA VAL A 213 -19.67 23.07 -15.41
C VAL A 213 -21.04 22.58 -14.93
N THR A 214 -22.07 22.77 -15.73
CA THR A 214 -23.45 22.34 -15.39
C THR A 214 -23.49 20.81 -15.23
N ALA A 215 -22.93 20.07 -16.16
CA ALA A 215 -22.90 18.60 -16.12
C ALA A 215 -22.05 18.06 -14.97
N LEU A 216 -20.86 18.65 -14.73
CA LEU A 216 -19.98 18.25 -13.63
C LEU A 216 -20.64 18.48 -12.27
N ARG A 217 -21.24 19.64 -12.06
CA ARG A 217 -22.00 19.94 -10.83
C ARG A 217 -23.20 19.00 -10.65
N ALA A 218 -23.87 18.62 -11.73
CA ALA A 218 -24.96 17.66 -11.66
C ALA A 218 -24.48 16.27 -11.22
N GLN A 219 -23.35 15.81 -11.73
CA GLN A 219 -22.75 14.52 -11.32
C GLN A 219 -22.16 14.58 -9.90
N LEU A 220 -21.61 15.71 -9.48
CA LEU A 220 -21.07 15.93 -8.14
C LEU A 220 -22.10 16.37 -7.09
N ARG A 221 -23.39 16.41 -7.41
CA ARG A 221 -24.46 16.94 -6.51
C ARG A 221 -24.42 16.30 -5.12
N ASP A 222 -24.38 14.98 -5.05
CA ASP A 222 -24.36 14.24 -3.78
C ASP A 222 -23.04 14.43 -3.04
N THR A 223 -21.95 14.54 -3.79
CA THR A 223 -20.61 14.81 -3.26
C THR A 223 -20.54 16.22 -2.66
N MET A 224 -21.14 17.22 -3.32
CA MET A 224 -21.26 18.59 -2.80
C MET A 224 -22.10 18.66 -1.51
N ALA A 225 -23.19 17.89 -1.44
CA ALA A 225 -23.99 17.79 -0.22
C ALA A 225 -23.19 17.18 0.94
N SER A 226 -22.39 16.13 0.65
CA SER A 226 -21.49 15.50 1.64
C SER A 226 -20.36 16.44 2.07
N LEU A 227 -19.83 17.24 1.16
CA LEU A 227 -18.79 18.24 1.44
C LEU A 227 -19.25 19.24 2.52
N ARG A 228 -20.48 19.75 2.42
CA ARG A 228 -21.03 20.66 3.43
C ARG A 228 -21.00 20.07 4.85
N ASN A 229 -21.32 18.79 4.99
CA ASN A 229 -21.29 18.10 6.28
C ASN A 229 -19.86 17.96 6.83
N VAL A 230 -18.87 17.82 5.95
CA VAL A 230 -17.45 17.72 6.34
C VAL A 230 -16.89 19.08 6.74
N VAL A 231 -17.26 20.14 6.04
CA VAL A 231 -16.72 21.50 6.25
C VAL A 231 -17.34 22.20 7.47
N VAL A 232 -18.60 21.94 7.81
CA VAL A 232 -19.26 22.50 9.01
C VAL A 232 -18.47 22.14 10.31
N GLY A 233 -17.66 21.07 10.30
CA GLY A 233 -16.79 20.69 11.43
C GLY A 233 -15.34 21.14 11.31
N SER A 234 -14.94 21.85 10.25
CA SER A 234 -13.55 22.24 9.96
C SER A 234 -13.27 23.74 9.98
N GLY A 235 -14.27 24.58 10.32
CA GLY A 235 -14.11 26.04 10.33
C GLY A 235 -13.94 26.70 8.94
N GLN A 236 -14.02 25.95 7.84
CA GLN A 236 -13.90 26.48 6.48
C GLN A 236 -15.24 27.05 5.99
N VAL A 237 -15.21 28.13 5.22
CA VAL A 237 -16.40 28.87 4.77
C VAL A 237 -17.02 28.17 3.55
N THR A 238 -18.30 27.76 3.65
CA THR A 238 -19.05 27.04 2.61
C THR A 238 -20.02 27.91 1.81
N GLU A 239 -20.15 29.19 2.13
CA GLU A 239 -21.15 30.08 1.51
C GLU A 239 -21.03 30.18 -0.03
N ASP A 240 -19.81 29.98 -0.54
CA ASP A 240 -19.54 30.08 -1.99
C ASP A 240 -20.02 28.86 -2.81
N LEU A 241 -20.21 27.70 -2.20
CA LEU A 241 -20.60 26.47 -2.93
C LEU A 241 -22.04 26.51 -3.51
N ASP A 242 -22.86 27.43 -3.06
CA ASP A 242 -24.25 27.57 -3.57
C ASP A 242 -24.33 28.26 -4.94
N SER A 243 -23.30 29.00 -5.31
CA SER A 243 -23.22 29.61 -6.64
C SER A 243 -23.09 28.56 -7.74
N SER A 244 -23.83 28.71 -8.82
CA SER A 244 -23.84 27.79 -9.97
C SER A 244 -22.50 27.73 -10.73
N GLU A 245 -21.60 28.67 -10.47
CA GLU A 245 -20.30 28.79 -11.15
C GLU A 245 -19.13 28.26 -10.32
N MET A 246 -19.39 27.83 -9.06
CA MET A 246 -18.32 27.32 -8.19
C MET A 246 -18.11 25.83 -8.37
N LEU A 247 -16.84 25.44 -8.41
CA LEU A 247 -16.34 24.08 -8.43
C LEU A 247 -15.48 23.84 -7.19
N PHE A 248 -15.13 22.60 -6.93
CA PHE A 248 -14.25 22.25 -5.82
C PHE A 248 -13.36 21.07 -6.18
N GLU A 249 -12.28 20.93 -5.43
CA GLU A 249 -11.41 19.76 -5.38
C GLU A 249 -11.17 19.39 -3.91
N CYS A 250 -11.01 18.10 -3.61
CA CYS A 250 -10.75 17.65 -2.26
C CYS A 250 -9.78 16.47 -2.23
N GLY A 251 -9.06 16.38 -1.10
CA GLY A 251 -8.05 15.37 -0.86
C GLY A 251 -7.16 15.74 0.32
N TRP A 252 -5.93 15.29 0.32
CA TRP A 252 -4.97 15.61 1.37
C TRP A 252 -3.83 16.47 0.83
N SER A 253 -3.48 17.49 1.60
CA SER A 253 -2.24 18.24 1.41
C SER A 253 -1.03 17.37 1.80
N TRP A 254 0.18 17.89 1.61
CA TRP A 254 1.41 17.16 1.92
C TRP A 254 1.70 17.03 3.42
N GLY A 255 1.16 17.91 4.23
CA GLY A 255 1.33 17.97 5.68
C GLY A 255 0.15 18.64 6.34
N THR A 256 0.27 18.97 7.62
CA THR A 256 -0.76 19.72 8.35
C THR A 256 -0.94 21.11 7.74
N ILE A 257 -2.17 21.44 7.37
CA ILE A 257 -2.52 22.71 6.70
C ILE A 257 -2.32 23.88 7.67
N ALA A 258 -1.78 24.98 7.16
CA ALA A 258 -1.62 26.20 7.92
C ALA A 258 -2.99 26.72 8.42
N GLY A 259 -3.08 27.01 9.71
CA GLY A 259 -4.32 27.46 10.36
C GLY A 259 -5.33 26.35 10.65
N ALA A 260 -5.00 25.06 10.41
CA ALA A 260 -5.86 23.95 10.79
C ALA A 260 -6.07 23.93 12.32
N GLU A 261 -7.34 23.89 12.74
CA GLU A 261 -7.72 23.87 14.16
C GLU A 261 -7.18 22.62 14.87
N GLU A 262 -6.93 22.75 16.18
CA GLU A 262 -6.58 21.62 17.02
C GLU A 262 -7.78 20.67 17.20
N VAL A 263 -7.51 19.38 17.16
CA VAL A 263 -8.51 18.35 17.42
C VAL A 263 -8.44 17.94 18.87
N THR A 264 -9.50 18.14 19.62
CA THR A 264 -9.59 17.70 21.01
C THR A 264 -9.54 16.18 21.10
N THR A 265 -8.61 15.65 21.91
CA THR A 265 -8.44 14.22 22.17
C THR A 265 -8.42 13.93 23.67
N THR A 266 -8.84 12.73 24.05
CA THR A 266 -8.73 12.23 25.42
C THR A 266 -7.38 11.58 25.68
N GLU A 267 -6.72 11.04 24.66
CA GLU A 267 -5.37 10.53 24.77
C GLU A 267 -4.33 11.66 24.75
N PRO A 268 -3.23 11.52 25.52
CA PRO A 268 -2.19 12.54 25.61
C PRO A 268 -1.23 12.46 24.41
N ILE A 269 -1.67 12.92 23.23
CA ILE A 269 -0.86 12.91 22.01
C ILE A 269 0.23 14.00 21.96
N GLY A 270 0.34 14.81 22.98
CA GLY A 270 1.23 15.97 23.03
C GLY A 270 0.69 17.21 22.32
N PRO A 271 1.48 18.29 22.26
CA PRO A 271 1.06 19.52 21.59
C PRO A 271 0.93 19.31 20.08
N GLN A 272 -0.18 19.78 19.53
CA GLN A 272 -0.41 19.73 18.09
C GLN A 272 0.31 20.93 17.43
N ARG A 273 1.33 20.62 16.63
CA ARG A 273 2.12 21.65 15.95
C ARG A 273 1.26 22.50 15.01
N ALA A 274 1.59 23.76 14.86
CA ALA A 274 1.00 24.61 13.84
C ALA A 274 1.28 24.02 12.45
N GLY A 275 0.27 24.01 11.58
CA GLY A 275 0.44 23.57 10.21
C GLY A 275 1.23 24.55 9.39
N SER A 276 1.95 24.06 8.38
CA SER A 276 2.75 24.84 7.44
C SER A 276 2.44 24.55 5.98
N ALA A 277 1.68 23.48 5.70
CA ALA A 277 1.30 23.11 4.35
C ALA A 277 0.23 24.06 3.79
N GLU A 278 0.29 24.30 2.48
CA GLU A 278 -0.78 25.02 1.80
C GLU A 278 -2.10 24.22 1.80
N ASN A 279 -3.21 24.93 1.69
CA ASN A 279 -4.54 24.32 1.60
C ASN A 279 -4.85 23.91 0.14
N ALA A 280 -4.11 22.92 -0.37
CA ALA A 280 -4.31 22.35 -1.69
C ALA A 280 -4.18 20.82 -1.63
N PRO A 281 -5.06 20.05 -2.31
CA PRO A 281 -4.95 18.60 -2.36
C PRO A 281 -3.85 18.17 -3.34
N TYR A 282 -3.07 17.18 -2.93
CA TYR A 282 -2.05 16.54 -3.77
C TYR A 282 -2.43 15.08 -4.03
N LEU A 283 -2.40 14.65 -5.29
CA LEU A 283 -2.79 13.28 -5.67
C LEU A 283 -2.04 12.20 -4.88
N TYR A 284 -0.71 12.31 -4.79
CA TYR A 284 0.11 11.35 -4.04
C TYR A 284 -0.36 11.21 -2.60
N PHE A 285 -0.39 12.32 -1.85
CA PHE A 285 -0.77 12.30 -0.44
C PHE A 285 -2.23 11.92 -0.23
N THR A 286 -3.10 12.23 -1.22
CA THR A 286 -4.49 11.80 -1.21
C THR A 286 -4.60 10.27 -1.33
N VAL A 287 -3.84 9.63 -2.23
CA VAL A 287 -3.83 8.16 -2.38
C VAL A 287 -3.33 7.50 -1.09
N ILE A 288 -2.19 7.97 -0.56
CA ILE A 288 -1.59 7.42 0.67
C ILE A 288 -2.52 7.55 1.88
N ALA A 289 -3.18 8.70 2.04
CA ALA A 289 -4.16 8.91 3.12
C ALA A 289 -5.38 7.99 2.96
N VAL A 290 -5.90 7.84 1.74
CA VAL A 290 -7.01 6.93 1.46
C VAL A 290 -6.63 5.48 1.74
N ASP A 291 -5.41 5.05 1.40
CA ASP A 291 -4.91 3.70 1.69
C ASP A 291 -4.80 3.45 3.21
N ALA A 292 -4.29 4.42 3.98
CA ALA A 292 -4.23 4.32 5.44
C ALA A 292 -5.62 4.25 6.10
N ILE A 293 -6.60 4.99 5.57
CA ILE A 293 -7.97 4.93 6.07
C ILE A 293 -8.65 3.61 5.67
N ASP A 294 -8.28 3.00 4.53
CA ASP A 294 -8.71 1.64 4.19
C ASP A 294 -8.21 0.62 5.23
N ASP A 295 -6.99 0.75 5.76
CA ASP A 295 -6.48 -0.11 6.84
C ASP A 295 -7.26 0.08 8.15
N LEU A 296 -7.62 1.31 8.52
CA LEU A 296 -8.52 1.59 9.65
C LEU A 296 -9.89 0.93 9.48
N ASN A 297 -10.41 0.88 8.25
CA ASN A 297 -11.71 0.28 7.91
C ASN A 297 -11.64 -1.23 7.67
N SER A 298 -10.47 -1.83 7.71
CA SER A 298 -10.28 -3.24 7.35
C SER A 298 -11.06 -4.20 8.26
N GLU A 299 -11.40 -5.37 7.73
CA GLU A 299 -12.06 -6.43 8.49
C GLU A 299 -11.23 -6.84 9.71
N ARG A 300 -9.92 -6.96 9.55
CA ARG A 300 -9.00 -7.28 10.65
C ARG A 300 -9.06 -6.26 11.78
N THR A 301 -9.05 -4.96 11.45
CA THR A 301 -9.17 -3.88 12.44
C THR A 301 -10.46 -4.00 13.24
N ARG A 302 -11.57 -4.33 12.58
CA ARG A 302 -12.87 -4.50 13.23
C ARG A 302 -12.97 -5.79 14.05
N LEU A 303 -12.55 -6.93 13.48
CA LEU A 303 -12.65 -8.23 14.16
C LEU A 303 -11.77 -8.32 15.41
N LEU A 304 -10.55 -7.77 15.35
CA LEU A 304 -9.65 -7.73 16.50
C LEU A 304 -9.94 -6.56 17.45
N GLY A 305 -10.84 -5.64 17.10
CA GLY A 305 -11.15 -4.47 17.92
C GLY A 305 -9.91 -3.61 18.17
N LEU A 306 -9.13 -3.29 17.11
CA LEU A 306 -7.85 -2.62 17.25
C LEU A 306 -7.97 -1.15 17.67
N LEU A 307 -9.13 -0.52 17.45
CA LEU A 307 -9.38 0.87 17.78
C LEU A 307 -10.07 1.00 19.13
N ASN A 308 -9.55 1.88 19.98
CA ASN A 308 -10.24 2.30 21.21
C ASN A 308 -11.40 3.27 20.91
N GLU A 309 -12.16 3.69 21.93
CA GLU A 309 -13.33 4.56 21.77
C GLU A 309 -13.00 5.90 21.11
N GLU A 310 -11.89 6.52 21.49
CA GLU A 310 -11.43 7.78 20.90
C GLU A 310 -11.05 7.61 19.43
N GLN A 311 -10.28 6.59 19.10
CA GLN A 311 -9.89 6.27 17.74
C GLN A 311 -11.09 5.92 16.87
N GLN A 312 -12.12 5.23 17.41
CA GLN A 312 -13.38 5.01 16.71
C GLN A 312 -14.13 6.32 16.42
N ARG A 313 -14.08 7.30 17.34
CA ARG A 313 -14.65 8.64 17.13
C ARG A 313 -13.92 9.36 15.98
N LEU A 314 -12.59 9.38 16.02
CA LEU A 314 -11.75 9.99 14.98
C LEU A 314 -11.93 9.30 13.63
N PHE A 315 -12.01 7.97 13.63
CA PHE A 315 -12.23 7.18 12.41
C PHE A 315 -13.54 7.54 11.72
N ARG A 316 -14.64 7.73 12.46
CA ARG A 316 -15.92 8.17 11.87
C ARG A 316 -15.79 9.51 11.12
N ILE A 317 -14.97 10.44 11.63
CA ILE A 317 -14.72 11.72 10.99
C ILE A 317 -13.83 11.55 9.74
N LEU A 318 -12.78 10.71 9.83
CA LEU A 318 -11.92 10.36 8.68
C LEU A 318 -12.71 9.64 7.59
N GLN A 319 -13.63 8.75 7.97
CA GLN A 319 -14.47 8.00 7.04
C GLN A 319 -15.31 8.92 6.15
N LEU A 320 -15.88 9.99 6.70
CA LEU A 320 -16.64 10.96 5.89
C LEU A 320 -15.78 11.63 4.82
N ARG A 321 -14.53 12.01 5.18
CA ARG A 321 -13.56 12.60 4.25
C ARG A 321 -13.11 11.60 3.18
N TRP A 322 -12.87 10.38 3.58
CA TRP A 322 -12.50 9.27 2.72
C TRP A 322 -13.61 8.92 1.70
N GLU A 323 -14.87 8.83 2.14
CA GLU A 323 -16.01 8.60 1.25
C GLU A 323 -16.18 9.75 0.25
N LEU A 324 -16.09 11.00 0.73
CA LEU A 324 -16.15 12.21 -0.10
C LEU A 324 -15.08 12.18 -1.20
N THR A 325 -13.82 11.95 -0.81
CA THR A 325 -12.67 11.95 -1.72
C THR A 325 -12.81 10.87 -2.79
N ARG A 326 -13.15 9.65 -2.42
CA ARG A 326 -13.32 8.55 -3.40
C ARG A 326 -14.45 8.81 -4.39
N ARG A 327 -15.60 9.37 -3.94
CA ARG A 327 -16.70 9.73 -4.82
C ARG A 327 -16.30 10.85 -5.77
N TYR A 328 -15.62 11.87 -5.26
CA TYR A 328 -15.12 12.98 -6.06
C TYR A 328 -14.22 12.49 -7.19
N TRP A 329 -13.14 11.79 -6.85
CA TRP A 329 -12.14 11.35 -7.83
C TRP A 329 -12.69 10.32 -8.82
N ALA A 330 -13.56 9.39 -8.38
CA ALA A 330 -14.24 8.48 -9.30
C ALA A 330 -15.12 9.26 -10.31
N THR A 331 -15.85 10.28 -9.85
CA THR A 331 -16.69 11.09 -10.74
C THR A 331 -15.87 11.89 -11.73
N VAL A 332 -14.79 12.52 -11.29
CA VAL A 332 -13.92 13.34 -12.15
C VAL A 332 -13.16 12.45 -13.15
N ALA A 333 -12.61 11.34 -12.71
CA ALA A 333 -11.84 10.43 -13.56
C ALA A 333 -12.68 9.73 -14.65
N THR A 334 -13.97 9.51 -14.37
CA THR A 334 -14.90 8.84 -15.30
C THR A 334 -16.02 9.77 -15.79
N PHE A 335 -15.78 11.10 -15.74
CA PHE A 335 -16.76 12.10 -16.15
C PHE A 335 -17.13 11.97 -17.62
N GLY A 336 -18.38 12.34 -17.95
CA GLY A 336 -18.87 12.42 -19.31
C GLY A 336 -19.66 11.20 -19.78
N ASN A 337 -19.96 11.19 -21.06
CA ASN A 337 -20.69 10.11 -21.70
C ASN A 337 -19.72 9.02 -22.17
N ARG A 338 -20.18 7.80 -22.28
CA ARG A 338 -19.50 6.51 -22.51
C ARG A 338 -18.37 6.44 -23.56
N ARG A 339 -18.10 7.51 -24.33
CA ARG A 339 -17.11 7.46 -25.41
C ARG A 339 -15.67 7.45 -24.91
N ARG A 340 -15.27 8.43 -24.09
CA ARG A 340 -13.92 8.54 -23.54
C ARG A 340 -13.97 9.17 -22.15
N TRP A 341 -13.27 8.57 -21.21
CA TRP A 341 -13.12 9.12 -19.86
C TRP A 341 -11.90 10.04 -19.77
N PRO A 342 -11.92 11.04 -18.88
CA PRO A 342 -10.74 11.88 -18.64
C PRO A 342 -9.49 11.09 -18.30
N ILE A 343 -9.63 9.98 -17.55
CA ILE A 343 -8.51 9.13 -17.16
C ILE A 343 -7.83 8.40 -18.34
N GLU A 344 -8.51 8.27 -19.47
CA GLU A 344 -7.96 7.69 -20.70
C GLU A 344 -7.16 8.71 -21.53
N ASP A 345 -7.15 10.00 -21.12
CA ASP A 345 -6.32 11.05 -21.72
C ASP A 345 -4.99 11.17 -20.99
N ILE A 346 -4.07 10.26 -21.29
CA ILE A 346 -2.75 10.15 -20.68
C ILE A 346 -1.78 11.15 -21.35
N PRO A 347 -1.01 11.93 -20.56
CA PRO A 347 -0.90 12.01 -19.12
C PRO A 347 -1.97 12.90 -18.47
N TRP A 348 -2.39 12.52 -17.24
CA TRP A 348 -3.29 13.30 -16.43
C TRP A 348 -2.74 14.69 -16.11
N ARG A 349 -3.62 15.68 -16.15
CA ARG A 349 -3.30 17.06 -15.77
C ARG A 349 -3.95 17.36 -14.43
N THR A 350 -3.18 17.98 -13.55
CA THR A 350 -3.70 18.44 -12.26
C THR A 350 -4.21 19.89 -12.36
N THR A 351 -5.01 20.31 -11.39
CA THR A 351 -5.55 21.67 -11.35
C THR A 351 -4.46 22.72 -11.08
N ASP A 352 -3.33 22.35 -10.48
CA ASP A 352 -2.13 23.19 -10.34
C ASP A 352 -1.30 23.30 -11.63
N GLY A 353 -1.65 22.52 -12.66
CA GLY A 353 -1.05 22.61 -14.01
C GLY A 353 0.04 21.59 -14.29
N ASP A 354 0.38 20.75 -13.33
CA ASP A 354 1.31 19.65 -13.56
C ASP A 354 0.71 18.59 -14.48
N ARG A 355 1.56 17.90 -15.24
CA ARG A 355 1.15 16.88 -16.20
C ARG A 355 2.15 15.73 -16.24
N THR A 356 1.72 14.52 -15.84
CA THR A 356 2.59 13.34 -15.87
C THR A 356 1.79 12.04 -15.91
N ASP A 357 2.36 11.00 -16.52
CA ASP A 357 1.83 9.63 -16.52
C ASP A 357 1.69 9.08 -15.09
N TYR A 358 2.55 9.51 -14.17
CA TYR A 358 2.47 9.16 -12.76
C TYR A 358 1.14 9.63 -12.12
N TYR A 359 0.68 10.84 -12.45
CA TYR A 359 -0.63 11.32 -11.96
C TYR A 359 -1.80 10.55 -12.56
N THR A 360 -1.67 10.05 -13.81
CA THR A 360 -2.67 9.12 -14.36
C THR A 360 -2.79 7.88 -13.49
N LEU A 361 -1.67 7.30 -13.04
CA LEU A 361 -1.67 6.13 -12.16
C LEU A 361 -2.32 6.43 -10.81
N GLN A 362 -2.03 7.60 -10.23
CA GLN A 362 -2.63 8.04 -8.95
C GLN A 362 -4.14 8.29 -9.08
N ALA A 363 -4.58 8.99 -10.14
CA ALA A 363 -6.00 9.19 -10.42
C ALA A 363 -6.72 7.86 -10.67
N THR A 364 -6.08 6.92 -11.38
CA THR A 364 -6.58 5.55 -11.59
C THR A 364 -6.76 4.82 -10.25
N SER A 365 -5.82 4.97 -9.33
CA SER A 365 -5.89 4.36 -8.00
C SER A 365 -7.14 4.81 -7.23
N LEU A 366 -7.44 6.11 -7.23
CA LEU A 366 -8.62 6.67 -6.59
C LEU A 366 -9.92 6.28 -7.32
N ALA A 367 -9.90 6.27 -8.65
CA ALA A 367 -11.05 5.88 -9.47
C ALA A 367 -11.49 4.43 -9.20
N VAL A 368 -10.54 3.48 -9.17
CA VAL A 368 -10.82 2.06 -8.85
C VAL A 368 -11.50 1.95 -7.49
N LYS A 369 -10.94 2.60 -6.45
CA LYS A 369 -11.50 2.58 -5.09
C LYS A 369 -12.92 3.16 -5.04
N GLY A 370 -13.16 4.23 -5.78
CA GLY A 370 -14.47 4.86 -5.84
C GLY A 370 -15.51 4.04 -6.61
N LEU A 371 -15.13 3.41 -7.72
CA LEU A 371 -16.00 2.51 -8.51
C LEU A 371 -16.40 1.27 -7.70
N VAL A 372 -15.45 0.65 -7.00
CA VAL A 372 -15.71 -0.48 -6.10
C VAL A 372 -16.71 -0.08 -5.01
N ALA A 373 -16.47 1.04 -4.34
CA ALA A 373 -17.32 1.50 -3.23
C ALA A 373 -18.74 1.89 -3.65
N SER A 374 -18.89 2.43 -4.87
CA SER A 374 -20.20 2.84 -5.39
C SER A 374 -21.02 1.69 -5.99
N GLY A 375 -20.42 0.50 -6.13
CA GLY A 375 -21.03 -0.63 -6.85
C GLY A 375 -21.25 -0.37 -8.34
N ARG A 376 -20.60 0.67 -8.90
CA ARG A 376 -20.71 1.05 -10.33
C ARG A 376 -19.67 0.35 -11.21
N GLY A 377 -18.68 -0.31 -10.61
CA GLY A 377 -17.65 -1.02 -11.34
C GLY A 377 -18.16 -2.37 -11.86
N GLY A 378 -18.18 -2.52 -13.20
CA GLY A 378 -18.42 -3.78 -13.90
C GLY A 378 -17.24 -4.13 -14.81
N ASP A 379 -17.36 -5.22 -15.56
CA ASP A 379 -16.32 -5.68 -16.47
C ASP A 379 -15.96 -4.65 -17.56
N GLU A 380 -16.92 -3.82 -17.98
CA GLU A 380 -16.67 -2.76 -18.96
C GLU A 380 -15.79 -1.67 -18.35
N GLU A 381 -16.18 -1.16 -17.17
CA GLU A 381 -15.46 -0.10 -16.47
C GLU A 381 -14.05 -0.54 -16.06
N PHE A 382 -13.91 -1.71 -15.45
CA PHE A 382 -12.61 -2.24 -15.06
C PHE A 382 -11.74 -2.65 -16.25
N GLY A 383 -12.34 -3.09 -17.38
CA GLY A 383 -11.63 -3.33 -18.62
C GLY A 383 -11.01 -2.05 -19.21
N ARG A 384 -11.73 -0.92 -19.17
CA ARG A 384 -11.21 0.40 -19.59
C ARG A 384 -10.05 0.86 -18.71
N ILE A 385 -10.19 0.70 -17.39
CA ILE A 385 -9.09 0.97 -16.45
C ILE A 385 -7.90 0.06 -16.74
N GLY A 386 -8.13 -1.21 -17.02
CA GLY A 386 -7.08 -2.15 -17.42
C GLY A 386 -6.28 -1.66 -18.63
N ASN A 387 -6.96 -1.14 -19.65
CA ASN A 387 -6.30 -0.56 -20.83
C ASN A 387 -5.42 0.66 -20.45
N VAL A 388 -5.86 1.51 -19.51
CA VAL A 388 -5.05 2.63 -19.00
C VAL A 388 -3.77 2.10 -18.33
N LEU A 389 -3.87 1.05 -17.51
CA LEU A 389 -2.70 0.45 -16.84
C LEU A 389 -1.71 -0.17 -17.85
N VAL A 390 -2.20 -0.83 -18.89
CA VAL A 390 -1.37 -1.37 -19.98
C VAL A 390 -0.65 -0.24 -20.72
N GLU A 391 -1.35 0.83 -21.07
CA GLU A 391 -0.76 2.00 -21.73
C GLU A 391 0.31 2.66 -20.85
N LEU A 392 0.06 2.80 -19.54
CA LEU A 392 1.02 3.33 -18.57
C LEU A 392 2.29 2.48 -18.49
N ALA A 393 2.18 1.15 -18.52
CA ALA A 393 3.33 0.25 -18.54
C ALA A 393 4.19 0.43 -19.80
N GLN A 394 3.55 0.58 -20.95
CA GLN A 394 4.25 0.82 -22.23
C GLN A 394 4.97 2.17 -22.21
N ARG A 395 4.32 3.22 -21.74
CA ARG A 395 4.86 4.57 -21.65
C ARG A 395 5.99 4.65 -20.61
N GLY A 396 5.84 3.98 -19.47
CA GLY A 396 6.87 3.85 -18.42
C GLY A 396 8.01 2.88 -18.77
N ARG A 397 8.03 2.30 -19.95
CA ARG A 397 9.07 1.34 -20.40
C ARG A 397 9.27 0.14 -19.47
N ILE A 398 8.19 -0.33 -18.83
CA ILE A 398 8.24 -1.50 -17.95
C ILE A 398 8.71 -2.74 -18.73
N THR A 399 8.19 -2.94 -19.94
CA THR A 399 8.45 -4.12 -20.76
C THR A 399 9.69 -4.02 -21.65
N ARG A 400 10.45 -2.91 -21.57
CA ARG A 400 11.61 -2.64 -22.41
C ARG A 400 12.71 -1.93 -21.62
N ARG A 401 13.97 -2.22 -21.94
CA ARG A 401 15.08 -1.45 -21.40
C ARG A 401 15.02 -0.03 -21.94
N ALA A 402 14.98 0.96 -21.04
CA ALA A 402 15.02 2.35 -21.39
C ALA A 402 16.47 2.86 -21.49
N SER A 403 16.70 3.82 -22.39
CA SER A 403 17.97 4.53 -22.47
C SER A 403 18.05 5.60 -21.36
N PRO A 404 19.23 5.93 -20.80
CA PRO A 404 19.36 6.88 -19.68
C PRO A 404 18.75 8.27 -19.90
N ASN A 405 18.56 8.67 -21.14
CA ASN A 405 18.05 10.01 -21.52
C ASN A 405 16.57 9.99 -21.93
N GLU A 406 15.85 8.90 -21.76
CA GLU A 406 14.44 8.84 -22.13
C GLU A 406 13.55 9.58 -21.11
N ALA A 407 12.64 10.43 -21.61
CA ALA A 407 11.64 11.11 -20.77
C ALA A 407 10.78 10.15 -19.94
N ALA A 408 10.62 8.91 -20.39
CA ALA A 408 9.91 7.84 -19.68
C ALA A 408 10.51 7.55 -18.29
N LEU A 409 11.79 7.82 -18.05
CA LEU A 409 12.44 7.58 -16.77
C LEU A 409 11.96 8.50 -15.65
N VAL A 410 11.50 9.71 -16.00
CA VAL A 410 10.95 10.67 -15.04
C VAL A 410 9.74 10.10 -14.29
N VAL A 411 8.99 9.21 -14.94
CA VAL A 411 7.83 8.55 -14.33
C VAL A 411 8.21 7.66 -13.13
N HIS A 412 9.41 7.10 -13.13
CA HIS A 412 9.88 6.20 -12.07
C HIS A 412 10.40 6.91 -10.82
N ALA A 413 10.73 8.20 -10.93
CA ALA A 413 11.14 9.04 -9.81
C ALA A 413 10.69 10.49 -10.08
N PRO A 414 9.39 10.76 -10.10
CA PRO A 414 8.87 12.05 -10.56
C PRO A 414 9.23 13.19 -9.62
N GLY A 415 9.38 12.90 -8.32
CA GLY A 415 9.40 13.92 -7.29
C GLY A 415 8.11 14.76 -7.28
N LYS A 416 7.65 15.23 -6.13
CA LYS A 416 6.55 16.19 -6.06
C LYS A 416 6.99 17.44 -5.32
N GLN A 417 6.98 18.56 -6.01
CA GLN A 417 7.20 19.85 -5.38
C GLN A 417 6.05 20.15 -4.41
N VAL A 418 6.40 20.59 -3.21
CA VAL A 418 5.45 20.92 -2.14
C VAL A 418 5.67 22.36 -1.69
N THR A 419 4.57 23.05 -1.41
CA THR A 419 4.55 24.48 -1.12
C THR A 419 4.16 24.74 0.33
N LEU A 420 4.88 25.65 0.99
CA LEU A 420 4.50 26.20 2.27
C LEU A 420 3.42 27.27 2.09
N ASN A 421 2.53 27.38 3.05
CA ASN A 421 1.53 28.46 3.09
C ASN A 421 2.16 29.76 3.59
N ASP A 422 3.20 30.22 2.92
CA ASP A 422 3.83 31.50 3.20
C ASP A 422 3.66 32.47 2.01
N ALA A 423 4.02 33.74 2.24
CA ALA A 423 3.79 34.81 1.28
C ALA A 423 4.58 34.69 -0.05
N THR A 424 5.41 33.68 -0.23
CA THR A 424 6.27 33.54 -1.41
C THR A 424 5.68 32.67 -2.50
N SER A 425 4.70 31.83 -2.18
CA SER A 425 3.94 30.95 -3.11
C SER A 425 4.80 30.10 -4.06
N LYS A 426 6.10 29.93 -3.80
CA LYS A 426 7.00 29.11 -4.60
C LYS A 426 7.35 27.83 -3.85
N PRO A 427 7.32 26.67 -4.52
CA PRO A 427 7.81 25.45 -3.91
C PRO A 427 9.31 25.58 -3.59
N ILE A 428 9.67 25.20 -2.37
CA ILE A 428 11.07 25.18 -1.91
C ILE A 428 11.56 23.77 -1.61
N MET A 429 10.63 22.83 -1.51
CA MET A 429 10.90 21.44 -1.18
C MET A 429 10.32 20.51 -2.24
N THR A 430 10.97 19.37 -2.41
CA THR A 430 10.51 18.27 -3.26
C THR A 430 10.36 17.03 -2.40
N TRP A 431 9.20 16.37 -2.49
CA TRP A 431 8.95 15.05 -1.93
C TRP A 431 9.43 13.98 -2.90
N ASN A 432 10.32 13.10 -2.46
CA ASN A 432 10.88 12.04 -3.30
C ASN A 432 9.94 10.85 -3.39
N VAL A 433 9.57 10.47 -4.61
CA VAL A 433 8.69 9.35 -4.92
C VAL A 433 9.34 8.46 -5.99
N ASN A 434 9.35 7.15 -5.81
CA ASN A 434 9.88 6.19 -6.79
C ASN A 434 9.06 4.89 -6.88
N GLU A 435 7.75 4.97 -6.66
CA GLU A 435 6.85 3.83 -6.50
C GLU A 435 6.07 3.43 -7.75
N PHE A 436 6.26 4.07 -8.91
CA PHE A 436 5.45 3.85 -10.11
C PHE A 436 5.24 2.37 -10.43
N SER A 437 6.31 1.57 -10.48
CA SER A 437 6.23 0.14 -10.83
C SER A 437 5.45 -0.67 -9.79
N THR A 438 5.62 -0.39 -8.50
CA THR A 438 4.94 -1.13 -7.44
C THR A 438 3.47 -0.79 -7.35
N VAL A 439 3.09 0.48 -7.52
CA VAL A 439 1.68 0.90 -7.59
C VAL A 439 1.02 0.32 -8.84
N LEU A 440 1.71 0.34 -9.99
CA LEU A 440 1.21 -0.27 -11.22
C LEU A 440 0.92 -1.77 -11.02
N LEU A 441 1.84 -2.51 -10.38
CA LEU A 441 1.65 -3.93 -10.04
C LEU A 441 0.44 -4.13 -9.13
N GLN A 442 0.32 -3.33 -8.06
CA GLN A 442 -0.81 -3.40 -7.15
C GLN A 442 -2.14 -3.13 -7.86
N ARG A 443 -2.21 -2.13 -8.72
CA ARG A 443 -3.46 -1.78 -9.42
C ARG A 443 -3.79 -2.81 -10.49
N ALA A 444 -2.80 -3.32 -11.23
CA ALA A 444 -3.01 -4.40 -12.20
C ALA A 444 -3.59 -5.66 -11.54
N THR A 445 -3.00 -6.10 -10.42
CA THR A 445 -3.49 -7.25 -9.65
C THR A 445 -4.87 -6.99 -9.06
N THR A 446 -5.11 -5.81 -8.47
CA THR A 446 -6.42 -5.45 -7.90
C THR A 446 -7.51 -5.46 -8.96
N VAL A 447 -7.29 -4.81 -10.11
CA VAL A 447 -8.27 -4.75 -11.20
C VAL A 447 -8.48 -6.13 -11.82
N ALA A 448 -7.42 -6.95 -11.97
CA ALA A 448 -7.55 -8.33 -12.41
C ALA A 448 -8.48 -9.15 -11.49
N GLY A 449 -8.40 -8.91 -10.17
CA GLY A 449 -9.29 -9.53 -9.18
C GLY A 449 -10.76 -9.13 -9.28
N LEU A 450 -11.04 -7.95 -9.80
CA LEU A 450 -12.40 -7.40 -9.95
C LEU A 450 -13.07 -7.82 -11.27
N LEU A 451 -12.29 -8.22 -12.29
CA LEU A 451 -12.80 -8.60 -13.60
C LEU A 451 -13.39 -10.02 -13.61
N ASN A 452 -14.57 -10.18 -14.22
CA ASN A 452 -15.12 -11.49 -14.56
C ASN A 452 -14.72 -11.92 -15.98
N ASN A 453 -14.45 -10.97 -16.88
CA ASN A 453 -13.99 -11.25 -18.23
C ASN A 453 -12.59 -11.88 -18.21
N ALA A 454 -12.51 -13.17 -18.59
CA ALA A 454 -11.28 -13.95 -18.53
C ALA A 454 -10.15 -13.38 -19.41
N ARG A 455 -10.47 -12.78 -20.55
CA ARG A 455 -9.46 -12.20 -21.45
C ARG A 455 -8.81 -10.97 -20.83
N HIS A 456 -9.59 -9.98 -20.41
CA HIS A 456 -9.07 -8.76 -19.81
C HIS A 456 -8.30 -9.06 -18.51
N ARG A 457 -8.79 -10.04 -17.74
CA ARG A 457 -8.08 -10.52 -16.55
C ARG A 457 -6.71 -11.09 -16.89
N SER A 458 -6.63 -11.95 -17.92
CA SER A 458 -5.37 -12.55 -18.38
C SER A 458 -4.38 -11.48 -18.81
N GLU A 459 -4.82 -10.51 -19.61
CA GLU A 459 -3.99 -9.39 -20.07
C GLU A 459 -3.39 -8.61 -18.88
N LEU A 460 -4.15 -8.39 -17.79
CA LEU A 460 -3.64 -7.72 -16.60
C LEU A 460 -2.74 -8.59 -15.73
N LEU A 461 -2.96 -9.90 -15.68
CA LEU A 461 -2.05 -10.81 -14.98
C LEU A 461 -0.73 -10.95 -15.73
N GLU A 462 -0.74 -10.98 -17.07
CA GLU A 462 0.48 -10.91 -17.88
C GLU A 462 1.23 -9.61 -17.65
N LEU A 463 0.52 -8.47 -17.61
CA LEU A 463 1.11 -7.19 -17.23
C LEU A 463 1.74 -7.24 -15.84
N ALA A 464 1.07 -7.85 -14.86
CA ALA A 464 1.60 -7.99 -13.51
C ALA A 464 2.90 -8.82 -13.48
N ASP A 465 2.99 -9.89 -14.27
CA ASP A 465 4.22 -10.68 -14.42
C ASP A 465 5.35 -9.84 -15.07
N GLU A 466 5.07 -9.05 -16.11
CA GLU A 466 6.05 -8.15 -16.75
C GLU A 466 6.55 -7.07 -15.78
N VAL A 467 5.65 -6.47 -14.98
CA VAL A 467 6.03 -5.48 -13.96
C VAL A 467 6.87 -6.12 -12.87
N TRP A 468 6.55 -7.36 -12.50
CA TRP A 468 7.34 -8.12 -11.54
C TRP A 468 8.76 -8.39 -12.05
N GLU A 469 8.92 -8.82 -13.30
CA GLU A 469 10.25 -9.00 -13.92
C GLU A 469 11.05 -7.70 -13.91
N HIS A 470 10.41 -6.57 -14.21
CA HIS A 470 11.05 -5.25 -14.10
C HIS A 470 11.52 -4.95 -12.68
N LEU A 471 10.70 -5.25 -11.66
CA LEU A 471 11.08 -5.08 -10.26
C LEU A 471 12.23 -5.99 -9.84
N LEU A 472 12.29 -7.22 -10.36
CA LEU A 472 13.42 -8.13 -10.12
C LEU A 472 14.76 -7.57 -10.64
N LEU A 473 14.75 -6.83 -11.75
CA LEU A 473 15.94 -6.14 -12.25
C LEU A 473 16.45 -5.04 -11.30
N ARG A 474 15.57 -4.45 -10.48
CA ARG A 474 15.93 -3.43 -9.47
C ARG A 474 16.36 -4.04 -8.14
N ARG A 475 16.40 -5.35 -8.01
CA ARG A 475 16.88 -6.05 -6.82
C ARG A 475 18.39 -5.92 -6.70
N ILE A 476 18.90 -5.65 -5.51
CA ILE A 476 20.34 -5.60 -5.22
C ILE A 476 20.91 -7.01 -5.40
N PRO A 477 21.90 -7.21 -6.32
CA PRO A 477 22.32 -8.55 -6.73
C PRO A 477 23.29 -9.21 -5.77
N GLU A 478 24.04 -8.43 -4.95
CA GLU A 478 25.13 -8.92 -4.13
C GLU A 478 25.33 -8.16 -2.82
N GLY A 479 26.22 -8.61 -1.98
CA GLY A 479 26.56 -7.99 -0.71
C GLY A 479 25.53 -8.28 0.39
N ARG A 480 25.61 -7.52 1.49
CA ARG A 480 24.77 -7.68 2.68
C ARG A 480 23.29 -7.45 2.39
N HIS A 481 23.02 -6.52 1.49
CA HIS A 481 21.65 -6.07 1.14
C HIS A 481 21.07 -6.83 -0.07
N ARG A 482 21.76 -7.91 -0.51
CA ARG A 482 21.28 -8.76 -1.61
C ARG A 482 19.83 -9.19 -1.38
N GLY A 483 18.99 -9.02 -2.42
CA GLY A 483 17.59 -9.43 -2.39
C GLY A 483 16.61 -8.32 -1.97
N LEU A 484 17.13 -7.17 -1.53
CA LEU A 484 16.33 -5.94 -1.28
C LEU A 484 16.40 -5.02 -2.51
N TRP A 485 15.67 -3.93 -2.51
CA TRP A 485 15.57 -2.95 -3.61
C TRP A 485 16.31 -1.65 -3.21
N ASP A 486 16.93 -0.87 -3.95
CA ASP A 486 16.74 -0.21 -5.19
C ASP A 486 18.05 -0.09 -5.97
N HIS A 487 18.32 -1.07 -6.74
CA HIS A 487 19.36 -1.02 -7.78
C HIS A 487 18.71 -0.55 -9.09
N ALA A 488 18.37 0.72 -9.18
CA ALA A 488 17.74 1.30 -10.38
C ALA A 488 18.53 1.04 -11.67
N GLY A 489 19.89 1.00 -11.59
CA GLY A 489 20.77 0.69 -12.70
C GLY A 489 20.59 -0.73 -13.28
N GLY A 490 19.98 -1.66 -12.56
CA GLY A 490 19.64 -2.99 -13.08
C GLY A 490 18.55 -2.96 -14.14
N ALA A 491 17.51 -2.14 -13.92
CA ALA A 491 16.44 -1.93 -14.89
C ALA A 491 16.81 -0.86 -15.94
N PHE A 492 17.57 0.17 -15.53
CA PHE A 492 17.93 1.33 -16.34
C PHE A 492 19.46 1.48 -16.40
N PRO A 493 20.14 0.78 -17.31
CA PRO A 493 21.59 0.81 -17.40
C PRO A 493 22.14 2.22 -17.54
N GLY A 494 23.08 2.57 -16.69
CA GLY A 494 23.75 3.90 -16.69
C GLY A 494 23.11 4.95 -15.78
N LEU A 495 21.98 4.66 -15.11
CA LEU A 495 21.35 5.64 -14.21
C LEU A 495 22.04 5.76 -12.84
N ALA A 496 22.47 4.66 -12.27
CA ALA A 496 23.10 4.69 -10.95
C ALA A 496 24.05 3.50 -10.73
N PRO A 497 25.12 3.68 -9.95
CA PRO A 497 25.94 2.56 -9.49
C PRO A 497 25.14 1.67 -8.53
N LEU A 498 25.74 0.52 -8.16
CA LEU A 498 25.21 -0.35 -7.13
C LEU A 498 25.07 0.44 -5.81
N PRO A 499 23.89 0.44 -5.17
CA PRO A 499 23.68 1.22 -3.96
C PRO A 499 24.42 0.61 -2.76
N GLU A 500 24.90 1.46 -1.86
CA GLU A 500 25.55 1.05 -0.61
C GLU A 500 24.53 0.53 0.43
N ALA A 501 23.26 0.97 0.33
CA ALA A 501 22.18 0.60 1.23
C ALA A 501 20.83 0.48 0.47
N PRO A 502 19.89 -0.33 0.97
CA PRO A 502 18.61 -0.56 0.33
C PRO A 502 17.68 0.67 0.48
N SER A 503 16.69 0.78 -0.41
CA SER A 503 15.54 1.64 -0.25
C SER A 503 14.44 0.88 0.50
N TRP A 504 14.17 1.26 1.74
CA TRP A 504 13.06 0.67 2.49
C TRP A 504 11.72 1.11 1.90
N TYR A 505 11.64 2.33 1.37
CA TYR A 505 10.48 2.82 0.64
C TYR A 505 10.06 1.87 -0.49
N LEU A 506 10.98 1.53 -1.39
CA LEU A 506 10.65 0.64 -2.51
C LEU A 506 10.48 -0.81 -2.07
N THR A 507 11.31 -1.29 -1.12
CA THR A 507 11.21 -2.65 -0.60
C THR A 507 9.86 -2.91 0.05
N GLU A 508 9.37 -1.98 0.86
CA GLU A 508 8.07 -2.09 1.52
C GLU A 508 6.92 -2.08 0.50
N ARG A 509 6.95 -1.17 -0.52
CA ARG A 509 5.95 -1.13 -1.60
C ARG A 509 5.93 -2.44 -2.43
N VAL A 510 7.10 -3.07 -2.63
CA VAL A 510 7.18 -4.41 -3.24
C VAL A 510 6.48 -5.44 -2.35
N VAL A 511 6.71 -5.40 -1.05
CA VAL A 511 6.04 -6.31 -0.11
C VAL A 511 4.53 -6.09 -0.12
N GLN A 512 4.04 -4.85 -0.13
CA GLN A 512 2.61 -4.55 -0.29
C GLN A 512 2.03 -5.17 -1.57
N ALA A 513 2.74 -5.03 -2.70
CA ALA A 513 2.31 -5.59 -3.97
C ALA A 513 2.25 -7.13 -3.92
N LEU A 514 3.24 -7.78 -3.31
CA LEU A 514 3.27 -9.23 -3.12
C LEU A 514 2.15 -9.72 -2.19
N VAL A 515 1.88 -9.01 -1.09
CA VAL A 515 0.77 -9.32 -0.19
C VAL A 515 -0.56 -9.21 -0.92
N ASN A 516 -0.77 -8.15 -1.69
CA ASN A 516 -1.99 -7.97 -2.48
C ASN A 516 -2.16 -9.09 -3.53
N ALA A 517 -1.09 -9.44 -4.25
CA ALA A 517 -1.11 -10.54 -5.21
C ALA A 517 -1.36 -11.89 -4.53
N GLY A 518 -0.76 -12.13 -3.36
CA GLY A 518 -0.97 -13.32 -2.56
C GLY A 518 -2.41 -13.49 -2.12
N GLN A 519 -3.03 -12.44 -1.61
CA GLN A 519 -4.45 -12.47 -1.19
C GLN A 519 -5.37 -12.86 -2.36
N LEU A 520 -5.13 -12.29 -3.56
CA LEU A 520 -5.91 -12.64 -4.74
C LEU A 520 -5.76 -14.10 -5.15
N LEU A 521 -4.56 -14.67 -5.05
CA LEU A 521 -4.31 -16.07 -5.40
C LEU A 521 -4.96 -17.05 -4.42
N TRP A 522 -5.06 -16.70 -3.13
CA TRP A 522 -5.64 -17.56 -2.09
C TRP A 522 -7.16 -17.45 -1.94
N GLU A 523 -7.70 -16.24 -2.11
CA GLU A 523 -9.14 -16.03 -1.95
C GLU A 523 -9.98 -16.53 -3.13
N ARG A 524 -9.42 -16.52 -4.34
CA ARG A 524 -10.12 -16.99 -5.56
C ARG A 524 -9.14 -17.56 -6.58
N PRO A 525 -9.05 -18.88 -6.75
CA PRO A 525 -8.27 -19.46 -7.85
C PRO A 525 -8.88 -19.02 -9.18
N PHE A 526 -8.11 -18.28 -9.98
CA PHE A 526 -8.56 -17.75 -11.26
C PHE A 526 -8.28 -18.73 -12.42
N PRO A 527 -9.27 -19.12 -13.22
CA PRO A 527 -8.98 -19.80 -14.48
C PRO A 527 -8.38 -18.78 -15.47
N ARG A 528 -7.12 -18.95 -15.84
CA ARG A 528 -6.48 -18.21 -16.95
C ARG A 528 -7.00 -18.76 -18.28
N ALA A 529 -7.60 -17.91 -19.12
CA ALA A 529 -8.13 -18.34 -20.41
C ALA A 529 -7.06 -18.45 -21.51
N VAL A 530 -5.95 -17.74 -21.41
CA VAL A 530 -4.96 -17.58 -22.48
C VAL A 530 -3.67 -18.37 -22.23
N ASN A 531 -3.28 -18.60 -21.00
CA ASN A 531 -2.07 -19.36 -20.64
C ASN A 531 -2.35 -20.41 -19.55
N LEU A 532 -3.39 -21.21 -19.80
CA LEU A 532 -3.84 -22.24 -18.85
C LEU A 532 -2.75 -23.28 -18.55
N ALA A 533 -1.86 -23.56 -19.50
CA ALA A 533 -0.77 -24.51 -19.29
C ALA A 533 0.26 -23.96 -18.28
N THR A 534 0.70 -22.71 -18.43
CA THR A 534 1.62 -22.07 -17.47
C THR A 534 0.97 -21.95 -16.09
N TYR A 535 -0.29 -21.52 -16.03
CA TYR A 535 -1.02 -21.44 -14.78
C TYR A 535 -1.19 -22.80 -14.09
N ALA A 536 -1.49 -23.83 -14.86
CA ALA A 536 -1.58 -25.20 -14.36
C ALA A 536 -0.21 -25.67 -13.80
N GLN A 537 0.87 -25.33 -14.49
CA GLN A 537 2.22 -25.66 -14.05
C GLN A 537 2.56 -24.94 -12.73
N ASP A 538 2.30 -23.62 -12.62
CA ASP A 538 2.53 -22.86 -11.39
C ASP A 538 1.77 -23.45 -10.19
N LEU A 539 0.51 -23.86 -10.40
CA LEU A 539 -0.30 -24.52 -9.35
C LEU A 539 0.23 -25.91 -8.98
N ILE A 540 0.74 -26.66 -9.96
CA ILE A 540 1.32 -27.97 -9.74
C ILE A 540 2.62 -27.85 -8.97
N ASP A 541 3.48 -26.91 -9.33
CA ASP A 541 4.76 -26.65 -8.66
C ASP A 541 4.53 -26.26 -7.20
N GLU A 542 3.54 -25.39 -6.92
CA GLU A 542 3.15 -25.04 -5.55
C GLU A 542 2.57 -26.23 -4.79
N ALA A 543 1.71 -27.05 -5.42
CA ALA A 543 1.15 -28.24 -4.79
C ALA A 543 2.23 -29.30 -4.51
N GLU A 544 3.22 -29.47 -5.40
CA GLU A 544 4.35 -30.37 -5.23
C GLU A 544 5.23 -29.91 -4.06
N TYR A 545 5.52 -28.61 -4.00
CA TYR A 545 6.29 -28.02 -2.92
C TYR A 545 5.63 -28.23 -1.56
N VAL A 546 4.34 -27.88 -1.44
CA VAL A 546 3.59 -28.08 -0.17
C VAL A 546 3.51 -29.57 0.17
N PHE A 547 3.29 -30.45 -0.82
CA PHE A 547 3.26 -31.89 -0.60
C PHE A 547 4.60 -32.44 -0.10
N ASP A 548 5.71 -32.04 -0.70
CA ASP A 548 7.05 -32.50 -0.31
C ASP A 548 7.41 -31.99 1.10
N ARG A 549 7.05 -30.77 1.43
CA ARG A 549 7.20 -30.23 2.78
C ARG A 549 6.42 -31.06 3.80
N GLU A 550 5.14 -31.35 3.55
CA GLU A 550 4.34 -32.19 4.44
C GLU A 550 4.97 -33.59 4.56
N LEU A 551 5.50 -34.15 3.48
CA LEU A 551 6.17 -35.45 3.49
C LEU A 551 7.43 -35.47 4.36
N MET A 552 8.20 -34.38 4.37
CA MET A 552 9.43 -34.24 5.16
C MET A 552 9.15 -33.97 6.64
N SER A 553 8.00 -33.39 7.00
CA SER A 553 7.62 -33.12 8.39
C SER A 553 7.47 -34.38 9.25
N GLY A 554 7.40 -35.55 8.63
CA GLY A 554 7.53 -36.87 9.28
C GLY A 554 6.38 -37.26 10.25
N THR A 555 5.36 -36.45 10.41
CA THR A 555 4.26 -36.62 11.39
C THR A 555 3.14 -37.57 10.95
N PHE A 556 3.41 -38.49 10.01
CA PHE A 556 2.38 -39.40 9.46
C PHE A 556 2.09 -40.61 10.38
N ALA A 557 1.57 -40.36 11.54
CA ALA A 557 1.13 -41.39 12.46
C ALA A 557 -0.36 -41.78 12.20
N GLY A 558 -0.60 -42.64 11.21
CA GLY A 558 -1.91 -43.24 10.97
C GLY A 558 -2.16 -43.71 9.55
N GLU A 559 -2.81 -44.88 9.38
CA GLU A 559 -3.12 -45.45 8.07
C GLU A 559 -4.02 -44.55 7.19
N ALA A 560 -4.89 -43.78 7.82
CA ALA A 560 -5.77 -42.83 7.11
C ALA A 560 -4.98 -41.70 6.43
N MET A 561 -4.04 -41.10 7.15
CA MET A 561 -3.17 -40.04 6.63
C MET A 561 -2.27 -40.54 5.53
N GLN A 562 -1.67 -41.74 5.71
CA GLN A 562 -0.86 -42.36 4.65
C GLN A 562 -1.66 -42.68 3.37
N ARG A 563 -2.96 -43.03 3.51
CA ARG A 563 -3.84 -43.19 2.34
C ARG A 563 -4.15 -41.85 1.67
N SER A 564 -4.40 -40.81 2.44
CA SER A 564 -4.62 -39.46 1.91
C SER A 564 -3.40 -38.96 1.14
N MET A 565 -2.20 -39.06 1.68
CA MET A 565 -0.95 -38.66 1.04
C MET A 565 -0.65 -39.45 -0.25
N ARG A 566 -0.97 -40.75 -0.27
CA ARG A 566 -0.89 -41.56 -1.51
C ARG A 566 -1.88 -41.10 -2.58
N SER A 567 -3.10 -40.74 -2.18
CA SER A 567 -4.12 -40.19 -3.09
C SER A 567 -3.68 -38.83 -3.66
N ILE A 568 -3.18 -37.93 -2.82
CA ILE A 568 -2.65 -36.63 -3.21
C ILE A 568 -1.53 -36.79 -4.23
N ARG A 569 -0.54 -37.65 -3.95
CA ARG A 569 0.56 -37.93 -4.88
C ARG A 569 0.07 -38.47 -6.23
N ALA A 570 -0.93 -39.35 -6.24
CA ALA A 570 -1.51 -39.88 -7.46
C ALA A 570 -2.22 -38.79 -8.28
N THR A 571 -2.95 -37.91 -7.61
CA THR A 571 -3.63 -36.78 -8.24
C THR A 571 -2.65 -35.74 -8.76
N LEU A 572 -1.55 -35.48 -8.04
CA LEU A 572 -0.48 -34.58 -8.48
C LEU A 572 0.18 -35.07 -9.78
N ARG A 573 0.55 -36.34 -9.83
CA ARG A 573 1.08 -36.95 -11.05
C ARG A 573 0.10 -36.90 -12.23
N ARG A 574 -1.19 -37.05 -11.93
CA ARG A 574 -2.23 -36.92 -12.95
C ARG A 574 -2.34 -35.48 -13.44
N ALA A 575 -2.29 -34.49 -12.56
CA ALA A 575 -2.27 -33.08 -12.93
C ALA A 575 -1.06 -32.77 -13.82
N GLN A 576 0.14 -33.20 -13.44
CA GLN A 576 1.37 -33.06 -14.23
C GLN A 576 1.23 -33.66 -15.64
N SER A 577 0.62 -34.85 -15.76
CA SER A 577 0.43 -35.50 -17.06
C SER A 577 -0.60 -34.83 -17.97
N LEU A 578 -1.40 -33.92 -17.48
CA LEU A 578 -2.48 -33.24 -18.21
C LEU A 578 -2.16 -31.79 -18.59
N VAL A 579 -1.01 -31.25 -18.16
CA VAL A 579 -0.66 -29.83 -18.37
C VAL A 579 -0.69 -29.43 -19.85
N ASP A 580 -0.12 -30.25 -20.70
CA ASP A 580 -0.01 -29.94 -22.13
C ASP A 580 -1.31 -30.18 -22.88
N ASP A 581 -2.01 -31.29 -22.60
CA ASP A 581 -3.19 -31.71 -23.33
C ASP A 581 -4.51 -31.15 -22.82
N GLN A 582 -4.63 -30.97 -21.50
CA GLN A 582 -5.84 -30.52 -20.78
C GLN A 582 -5.51 -29.56 -19.61
N PRO A 583 -4.91 -28.38 -19.90
CA PRO A 583 -4.42 -27.51 -18.86
C PRO A 583 -5.50 -27.02 -17.88
N GLY A 584 -6.75 -26.86 -18.33
CA GLY A 584 -7.88 -26.54 -17.44
C GLY A 584 -8.19 -27.62 -16.42
N THR A 585 -8.11 -28.89 -16.83
CA THR A 585 -8.29 -30.06 -15.94
C THR A 585 -7.09 -30.17 -14.99
N ALA A 586 -5.88 -29.94 -15.47
CA ALA A 586 -4.66 -29.93 -14.66
C ALA A 586 -4.72 -28.86 -13.57
N ALA A 587 -5.11 -27.62 -13.91
CA ALA A 587 -5.28 -26.51 -12.97
C ALA A 587 -6.35 -26.81 -11.91
N ALA A 588 -7.50 -27.38 -12.30
CA ALA A 588 -8.56 -27.75 -11.38
C ALA A 588 -8.11 -28.85 -10.38
N LEU A 589 -7.35 -29.83 -10.85
CA LEU A 589 -6.78 -30.87 -9.99
C LEU A 589 -5.76 -30.30 -9.01
N ALA A 590 -4.85 -29.43 -9.48
CA ALA A 590 -3.84 -28.80 -8.66
C ALA A 590 -4.47 -27.89 -7.58
N SER A 591 -5.48 -27.10 -7.94
CA SER A 591 -6.24 -26.28 -6.99
C SER A 591 -6.92 -27.13 -5.91
N THR A 592 -7.51 -28.28 -6.31
CA THR A 592 -8.14 -29.21 -5.35
C THR A 592 -7.09 -29.82 -4.41
N LEU A 593 -5.91 -30.12 -4.92
CA LEU A 593 -4.80 -30.64 -4.12
C LEU A 593 -4.31 -29.61 -3.09
N LEU A 594 -4.16 -28.35 -3.48
CA LEU A 594 -3.76 -27.27 -2.57
C LEU A 594 -4.78 -27.11 -1.42
N LEU A 595 -6.07 -27.17 -1.72
CA LEU A 595 -7.12 -27.16 -0.69
C LEU A 595 -6.99 -28.36 0.26
N GLN A 596 -6.80 -29.58 -0.27
CA GLN A 596 -6.64 -30.78 0.54
C GLN A 596 -5.38 -30.74 1.42
N LEU A 597 -4.28 -30.23 0.88
CA LEU A 597 -3.03 -30.06 1.64
C LEU A 597 -3.21 -29.03 2.74
N ASN A 598 -3.89 -27.92 2.46
CA ASN A 598 -4.21 -26.90 3.47
C ASN A 598 -5.11 -27.45 4.59
N ASP A 599 -6.10 -28.30 4.25
CA ASP A 599 -6.95 -28.98 5.25
C ASP A 599 -6.13 -29.93 6.13
N ILE A 600 -5.14 -30.63 5.56
CA ILE A 600 -4.23 -31.50 6.30
C ILE A 600 -3.37 -30.68 7.26
N THR A 601 -2.74 -29.62 6.78
CA THR A 601 -1.91 -28.73 7.59
C THR A 601 -2.71 -28.12 8.75
N THR A 602 -3.92 -27.61 8.44
CA THR A 602 -4.83 -27.05 9.44
C THR A 602 -5.31 -28.11 10.45
N GLY A 603 -5.57 -29.34 9.99
CA GLY A 603 -5.98 -30.45 10.85
C GLY A 603 -4.86 -30.89 11.79
N GLN A 604 -3.61 -30.91 11.32
CA GLN A 604 -2.44 -31.22 12.15
C GLN A 604 -2.19 -30.12 13.20
N GLN A 605 -2.32 -28.87 12.81
CA GLN A 605 -2.22 -27.73 13.73
C GLN A 605 -3.26 -27.82 14.86
N LYS A 606 -4.54 -28.11 14.52
CA LYS A 606 -5.60 -28.30 15.52
C LYS A 606 -5.39 -29.54 16.42
N ALA A 607 -4.79 -30.59 15.87
CA ALA A 607 -4.50 -31.80 16.66
C ALA A 607 -3.32 -31.54 17.63
N SER A 608 -2.38 -30.71 17.29
CA SER A 608 -1.28 -30.29 18.18
C SER A 608 -1.75 -29.31 19.28
N GLU A 609 -2.85 -28.58 19.04
CA GLU A 609 -3.47 -27.67 20.02
C GLU A 609 -4.38 -28.40 21.04
N GLY A 610 -4.80 -29.64 20.76
CA GLY A 610 -5.71 -30.44 21.59
C GLY A 610 -5.04 -31.39 22.59
N ILE A 611 -3.71 -31.30 22.73
CA ILE A 611 -2.91 -31.97 23.76
C ILE A 611 -2.28 -30.87 24.64
#